data_ff77b48bf32dc16bad2184253fd74549
#
_entry.id   ff77b48bf32dc16bad2184253fd74549
#
_cell.length_a   1.000
_cell.length_b   1.000
_cell.length_c   1.000
_cell.angle_alpha   90.00
_cell.angle_beta   90.00
_cell.angle_gamma   90.00
#
_symmetry.space_group_name_H-M   'P 1'
#
loop_
_entity.id
_entity.type
_entity.pdbx_description
1 polymer ?
#
loop_
_entity_poly.entity_id
_entity_poly.type
_entity_poly.pdbx_seq_one_letter_code
_entity_poly.pdbx_strand_id
1 'polypeptide(L)'
;LAERQIEEAAAEAGLRYTVEEGDAAFYGPKLDFVVKDALGREWQLGTIQVDYNLPERFGLTYVGKDGEEHRPVMLHRAPFGSLERFIGILIEHFAGDFPLWLAPVQAVVVPVSEKQEGYAREVAGRLKEAGLRAEADTRPERMQARIRDAEVQKVPYVLVVGEREKAEGAVSVRRRKKGNLGTMPLAAFLEGALREYRERRLEPVF
;
A
#
# COMPACT_ATOMS: atom_id res chain seq x y z
N LEU A 1 25.94 -3.74 -26.10
CA LEU A 1 26.33 -3.01 -24.89
C LEU A 1 25.20 -3.02 -23.84
N ALA A 2 24.00 -2.53 -24.17
CA ALA A 2 22.88 -2.41 -23.26
C ALA A 2 22.41 -3.75 -22.67
N GLU A 3 22.32 -4.81 -23.49
CA GLU A 3 21.96 -6.16 -23.01
C GLU A 3 22.91 -6.64 -21.91
N ARG A 4 24.22 -6.59 -22.18
CA ARG A 4 25.23 -6.98 -21.20
C ARG A 4 25.14 -6.16 -19.91
N GLN A 5 24.84 -4.88 -19.99
CA GLN A 5 24.70 -4.02 -18.80
C GLN A 5 23.47 -4.40 -17.94
N ILE A 6 22.35 -4.75 -18.58
CA ILE A 6 21.18 -5.24 -17.86
C ILE A 6 21.46 -6.61 -17.20
N GLU A 7 22.14 -7.51 -17.89
CA GLU A 7 22.52 -8.81 -17.35
C GLU A 7 23.50 -8.66 -16.17
N GLU A 8 24.54 -7.83 -16.32
CA GLU A 8 25.48 -7.53 -15.25
C GLU A 8 24.75 -6.94 -14.01
N ALA A 9 23.86 -5.96 -14.21
CA ALA A 9 23.09 -5.36 -13.14
C ALA A 9 22.13 -6.36 -12.45
N ALA A 10 21.47 -7.24 -13.21
CA ALA A 10 20.63 -8.30 -12.67
C ALA A 10 21.44 -9.30 -11.82
N ALA A 11 22.62 -9.68 -12.31
CA ALA A 11 23.54 -10.56 -11.60
C ALA A 11 24.07 -9.93 -10.30
N GLU A 12 24.49 -8.66 -10.34
CA GLU A 12 24.94 -7.89 -9.16
C GLU A 12 23.83 -7.76 -8.11
N ALA A 13 22.57 -7.59 -8.56
CA ALA A 13 21.40 -7.55 -7.67
C ALA A 13 20.98 -8.95 -7.15
N GLY A 14 21.67 -10.03 -7.54
CA GLY A 14 21.37 -11.41 -7.13
C GLY A 14 20.03 -11.92 -7.66
N LEU A 15 19.53 -11.35 -8.76
CA LEU A 15 18.28 -11.76 -9.38
C LEU A 15 18.48 -13.03 -10.21
N ARG A 16 17.51 -13.95 -10.12
CA ARG A 16 17.42 -15.08 -11.07
C ARG A 16 16.56 -14.61 -12.24
N TYR A 17 17.08 -14.76 -13.45
CA TYR A 17 16.40 -14.35 -14.67
C TYR A 17 16.52 -15.40 -15.78
N THR A 18 15.66 -15.30 -16.77
CA THR A 18 15.73 -15.99 -18.05
C THR A 18 15.89 -14.97 -19.17
N VAL A 19 16.53 -15.34 -20.25
CA VAL A 19 16.70 -14.48 -21.43
C VAL A 19 15.67 -14.87 -22.47
N GLU A 20 14.87 -13.91 -22.92
CA GLU A 20 13.90 -14.08 -24.00
C GLU A 20 14.34 -13.29 -25.23
N GLU A 21 14.88 -13.97 -26.22
CA GLU A 21 15.37 -13.37 -27.46
C GLU A 21 14.18 -12.83 -28.29
N GLY A 22 14.33 -11.62 -28.81
CA GLY A 22 13.35 -11.00 -29.71
C GLY A 22 12.22 -10.24 -29.02
N ASP A 23 12.16 -10.21 -27.68
CA ASP A 23 11.12 -9.47 -26.91
C ASP A 23 11.58 -8.09 -26.44
N ALA A 24 12.64 -7.55 -27.03
CA ALA A 24 13.13 -6.20 -26.72
C ALA A 24 12.28 -5.11 -27.36
N ALA A 25 12.23 -3.92 -26.73
CA ALA A 25 11.67 -2.73 -27.37
C ALA A 25 12.62 -2.23 -28.48
N PHE A 26 12.09 -1.48 -29.45
CA PHE A 26 12.91 -0.95 -30.58
C PHE A 26 14.03 -0.01 -30.12
N TYR A 27 13.94 0.57 -28.93
CA TYR A 27 14.89 1.51 -28.36
C TYR A 27 15.88 0.87 -27.36
N GLY A 28 15.68 -0.40 -26.99
CA GLY A 28 16.64 -1.11 -26.16
C GLY A 28 16.08 -2.35 -25.46
N PRO A 29 16.97 -3.10 -24.80
CA PRO A 29 16.60 -4.27 -24.01
C PRO A 29 15.86 -3.88 -22.74
N LYS A 30 15.11 -4.84 -22.19
CA LYS A 30 14.30 -4.66 -20.98
C LYS A 30 14.52 -5.78 -19.96
N LEU A 31 14.33 -5.45 -18.70
CA LEU A 31 14.20 -6.39 -17.60
C LEU A 31 12.76 -6.33 -17.11
N ASP A 32 12.02 -7.41 -17.31
CA ASP A 32 10.63 -7.52 -16.89
C ASP A 32 10.50 -8.30 -15.59
N PHE A 33 9.67 -7.80 -14.69
CA PHE A 33 9.33 -8.45 -13.43
C PHE A 33 7.98 -9.14 -13.57
N VAL A 34 8.03 -10.47 -13.60
CA VAL A 34 6.85 -11.32 -13.71
C VAL A 34 6.48 -11.88 -12.34
N VAL A 35 5.23 -11.74 -11.96
CA VAL A 35 4.69 -12.28 -10.70
C VAL A 35 3.58 -13.28 -11.00
N LYS A 36 3.40 -14.25 -10.10
CA LYS A 36 2.28 -15.20 -10.15
C LYS A 36 1.15 -14.72 -9.23
N ASP A 37 -0.07 -14.72 -9.76
CA ASP A 37 -1.26 -14.45 -8.98
C ASP A 37 -1.66 -15.67 -8.11
N ALA A 38 -2.77 -15.53 -7.36
CA ALA A 38 -3.27 -16.57 -6.48
C ALA A 38 -3.70 -17.86 -7.21
N LEU A 39 -3.93 -17.79 -8.52
CA LEU A 39 -4.28 -18.93 -9.38
C LEU A 39 -3.07 -19.48 -10.15
N GLY A 40 -1.87 -18.92 -9.92
CA GLY A 40 -0.63 -19.33 -10.61
C GLY A 40 -0.47 -18.75 -12.01
N ARG A 41 -1.32 -17.81 -12.46
CA ARG A 41 -1.17 -17.12 -13.74
C ARG A 41 -0.04 -16.10 -13.65
N GLU A 42 0.76 -16.01 -14.71
CA GLU A 42 1.88 -15.07 -14.77
C GLU A 42 1.44 -13.69 -15.29
N TRP A 43 1.94 -12.66 -14.65
CA TRP A 43 1.66 -11.27 -14.97
C TRP A 43 2.94 -10.46 -14.98
N GLN A 44 3.25 -9.85 -16.11
CA GLN A 44 4.27 -8.81 -16.17
C GLN A 44 3.75 -7.56 -15.45
N LEU A 45 4.43 -7.12 -14.42
CA LEU A 45 4.09 -5.92 -13.65
C LEU A 45 5.13 -4.83 -13.82
N GLY A 46 6.37 -5.08 -13.45
CA GLY A 46 7.42 -4.08 -13.52
C GLY A 46 8.28 -4.23 -14.76
N THR A 47 8.84 -3.13 -15.24
CA THR A 47 9.83 -3.12 -16.34
C THR A 47 10.88 -2.06 -16.08
N ILE A 48 12.14 -2.39 -16.38
CA ILE A 48 13.25 -1.45 -16.48
C ILE A 48 13.85 -1.61 -17.87
N GLN A 49 14.05 -0.47 -18.58
CA GLN A 49 14.60 -0.46 -19.93
C GLN A 49 15.77 0.51 -20.02
N VAL A 50 16.83 0.08 -20.71
CA VAL A 50 17.98 0.93 -21.00
C VAL A 50 17.89 1.41 -22.44
N ASP A 51 17.93 2.72 -22.62
CA ASP A 51 17.71 3.38 -23.89
C ASP A 51 18.87 4.31 -24.25
N TYR A 52 19.63 3.93 -25.27
CA TYR A 52 20.66 4.75 -25.88
C TYR A 52 20.17 5.46 -27.15
N ASN A 53 19.03 5.03 -27.69
CA ASN A 53 18.53 5.48 -28.99
C ASN A 53 17.82 6.84 -28.92
N LEU A 54 16.86 7.01 -27.98
CA LEU A 54 16.10 8.25 -27.88
C LEU A 54 16.97 9.46 -27.48
N PRO A 55 17.93 9.36 -26.55
CA PRO A 55 18.85 10.46 -26.28
C PRO A 55 19.62 10.91 -27.52
N GLU A 56 20.00 9.99 -28.39
CA GLU A 56 20.66 10.33 -29.67
C GLU A 56 19.71 11.05 -30.62
N ARG A 57 18.51 10.48 -30.82
CA ARG A 57 17.51 11.05 -31.73
C ARG A 57 17.03 12.42 -31.31
N PHE A 58 16.94 12.69 -30.02
CA PHE A 58 16.54 13.99 -29.48
C PHE A 58 17.71 14.98 -29.34
N GLY A 59 18.95 14.55 -29.64
CA GLY A 59 20.13 15.39 -29.49
C GLY A 59 20.38 15.84 -28.04
N LEU A 60 20.02 14.99 -27.06
CA LEU A 60 20.18 15.32 -25.66
C LEU A 60 21.66 15.32 -25.26
N THR A 61 22.08 16.36 -24.56
CA THR A 61 23.44 16.48 -23.98
C THR A 61 23.35 16.95 -22.53
N TYR A 62 24.40 16.67 -21.76
CA TYR A 62 24.66 17.26 -20.46
C TYR A 62 26.14 17.62 -20.34
N VAL A 63 26.48 18.63 -19.55
CA VAL A 63 27.84 18.99 -19.26
C VAL A 63 28.42 18.10 -18.16
N GLY A 64 29.48 17.37 -18.47
CA GLY A 64 30.15 16.48 -17.54
C GLY A 64 31.03 17.22 -16.53
N LYS A 65 31.64 16.47 -15.61
CA LYS A 65 32.63 17.06 -14.66
C LYS A 65 33.91 17.57 -15.30
N ASP A 66 34.18 17.10 -16.50
CA ASP A 66 35.28 17.53 -17.37
C ASP A 66 35.01 18.85 -18.13
N GLY A 67 33.77 19.36 -18.02
CA GLY A 67 33.32 20.56 -18.72
C GLY A 67 32.88 20.34 -20.17
N GLU A 68 32.91 19.10 -20.65
CA GLU A 68 32.53 18.73 -22.02
C GLU A 68 31.07 18.25 -22.08
N GLU A 69 30.49 18.30 -23.28
CA GLU A 69 29.16 17.79 -23.54
C GLU A 69 29.17 16.27 -23.74
N HIS A 70 28.31 15.58 -22.98
CA HIS A 70 28.13 14.14 -23.07
C HIS A 70 26.68 13.79 -23.38
N ARG A 71 26.47 12.65 -24.03
CA ARG A 71 25.15 12.10 -24.26
C ARG A 71 24.67 11.32 -23.02
N PRO A 72 23.47 11.61 -22.47
CA PRO A 72 22.91 10.84 -21.37
C PRO A 72 22.46 9.44 -21.83
N VAL A 73 22.37 8.52 -20.89
CA VAL A 73 21.64 7.27 -21.03
C VAL A 73 20.25 7.47 -20.41
N MET A 74 19.22 7.04 -21.11
CA MET A 74 17.85 7.11 -20.59
C MET A 74 17.46 5.77 -19.99
N LEU A 75 16.88 5.81 -18.80
CA LEU A 75 16.30 4.65 -18.14
C LEU A 75 14.79 4.85 -18.03
N HIS A 76 14.03 3.92 -18.61
CA HIS A 76 12.59 3.86 -18.46
C HIS A 76 12.29 2.89 -17.34
N ARG A 77 11.40 3.29 -16.43
CA ARG A 77 10.97 2.45 -15.30
C ARG A 77 9.46 2.51 -15.10
N ALA A 78 8.83 1.35 -15.19
CA ALA A 78 7.42 1.15 -14.84
C ALA A 78 7.34 0.18 -13.65
N PRO A 79 7.23 0.67 -12.39
CA PRO A 79 7.29 -0.21 -11.21
C PRO A 79 6.16 -1.23 -11.13
N PHE A 80 4.97 -0.87 -11.62
CA PHE A 80 3.75 -1.68 -11.46
C PHE A 80 3.07 -2.05 -12.78
N GLY A 81 3.60 -1.61 -13.92
CA GLY A 81 2.92 -1.70 -15.20
C GLY A 81 1.60 -0.90 -15.17
N SER A 82 0.45 -1.56 -15.44
CA SER A 82 -0.87 -0.97 -15.23
C SER A 82 -1.23 -1.00 -13.75
N LEU A 83 -1.60 0.17 -13.17
CA LEU A 83 -2.06 0.27 -11.78
C LEU A 83 -3.32 -0.56 -11.55
N GLU A 84 -4.25 -0.59 -12.51
CA GLU A 84 -5.50 -1.35 -12.43
C GLU A 84 -5.21 -2.84 -12.33
N ARG A 85 -4.30 -3.35 -13.15
CA ARG A 85 -3.86 -4.76 -13.10
C ARG A 85 -3.20 -5.07 -11.77
N PHE A 86 -2.29 -4.23 -11.31
CA PHE A 86 -1.61 -4.40 -10.05
C PHE A 86 -2.57 -4.42 -8.85
N ILE A 87 -3.50 -3.47 -8.80
CA ILE A 87 -4.55 -3.41 -7.77
C ILE A 87 -5.44 -4.65 -7.83
N GLY A 88 -5.84 -5.08 -9.03
CA GLY A 88 -6.64 -6.30 -9.21
C GLY A 88 -5.95 -7.55 -8.65
N ILE A 89 -4.65 -7.71 -8.94
CA ILE A 89 -3.83 -8.81 -8.41
C ILE A 89 -3.71 -8.73 -6.88
N LEU A 90 -3.52 -7.53 -6.31
CA LEU A 90 -3.48 -7.34 -4.86
C LEU A 90 -4.81 -7.70 -4.19
N ILE A 91 -5.94 -7.27 -4.77
CA ILE A 91 -7.27 -7.61 -4.24
C ILE A 91 -7.47 -9.13 -4.25
N GLU A 92 -7.08 -9.80 -5.33
CA GLU A 92 -7.16 -11.25 -5.46
C GLU A 92 -6.25 -11.97 -4.46
N HIS A 93 -4.99 -11.52 -4.34
CA HIS A 93 -4.00 -12.08 -3.43
C HIS A 93 -4.43 -12.04 -1.96
N PHE A 94 -4.95 -10.90 -1.51
CA PHE A 94 -5.44 -10.73 -0.14
C PHE A 94 -6.91 -11.11 0.03
N ALA A 95 -7.60 -11.51 -1.05
CA ALA A 95 -9.05 -11.68 -1.06
C ALA A 95 -9.79 -10.42 -0.54
N GLY A 96 -9.25 -9.24 -0.79
CA GLY A 96 -9.71 -7.96 -0.24
C GLY A 96 -9.40 -7.73 1.24
N ASP A 97 -8.74 -8.67 1.90
CA ASP A 97 -8.44 -8.68 3.33
C ASP A 97 -7.06 -8.04 3.60
N PHE A 98 -6.92 -6.81 3.17
CA PHE A 98 -5.63 -6.11 3.19
C PHE A 98 -5.03 -5.97 4.58
N PRO A 99 -3.70 -6.09 4.73
CA PRO A 99 -3.02 -5.66 5.95
C PRO A 99 -3.23 -4.16 6.19
N LEU A 100 -3.07 -3.71 7.43
CA LEU A 100 -3.39 -2.34 7.83
C LEU A 100 -2.79 -1.28 6.90
N TRP A 101 -1.53 -1.41 6.55
CA TRP A 101 -0.83 -0.41 5.75
C TRP A 101 -1.33 -0.28 4.29
N LEU A 102 -1.98 -1.32 3.73
CA LEU A 102 -2.60 -1.31 2.40
C LEU A 102 -4.10 -1.01 2.42
N ALA A 103 -4.79 -1.21 3.55
CA ALA A 103 -6.24 -1.05 3.62
C ALA A 103 -6.67 0.38 3.27
N PRO A 104 -7.63 0.60 2.33
CA PRO A 104 -8.12 1.94 1.97
C PRO A 104 -8.68 2.70 3.17
N VAL A 105 -9.48 2.04 4.00
CA VAL A 105 -9.94 2.50 5.31
C VAL A 105 -9.32 1.58 6.35
N GLN A 106 -8.56 2.16 7.28
CA GLN A 106 -7.78 1.40 8.26
C GLN A 106 -8.51 1.22 9.59
N ALA A 107 -9.31 2.21 9.94
CA ALA A 107 -10.15 2.17 11.13
C ALA A 107 -11.46 2.91 10.91
N VAL A 108 -12.56 2.34 11.42
CA VAL A 108 -13.85 3.01 11.50
C VAL A 108 -14.22 3.20 12.97
N VAL A 109 -14.53 4.43 13.36
CA VAL A 109 -14.97 4.75 14.73
C VAL A 109 -16.49 4.80 14.77
N VAL A 110 -17.11 3.95 15.59
CA VAL A 110 -18.56 3.79 15.69
C VAL A 110 -19.03 4.24 17.07
N PRO A 111 -19.78 5.34 17.18
CA PRO A 111 -20.39 5.75 18.45
C PRO A 111 -21.56 4.82 18.82
N VAL A 112 -21.71 4.52 20.11
CA VAL A 112 -22.82 3.71 20.64
C VAL A 112 -24.15 4.43 20.41
N SER A 113 -24.18 5.76 20.60
CA SER A 113 -25.34 6.61 20.36
C SER A 113 -24.92 8.01 19.85
N GLU A 114 -25.86 8.83 19.43
CA GLU A 114 -25.62 10.20 18.96
C GLU A 114 -24.84 11.06 19.97
N LYS A 115 -25.01 10.80 21.28
CA LYS A 115 -24.29 11.54 22.33
C LYS A 115 -22.77 11.40 22.27
N GLN A 116 -22.27 10.32 21.65
CA GLN A 116 -20.84 10.06 21.50
C GLN A 116 -20.29 10.39 20.10
N GLU A 117 -21.11 10.94 19.19
CA GLU A 117 -20.64 11.33 17.85
C GLU A 117 -19.47 12.32 17.88
N GLY A 118 -19.55 13.32 18.76
CA GLY A 118 -18.45 14.27 18.93
C GLY A 118 -17.14 13.59 19.27
N TYR A 119 -17.16 12.64 20.22
CA TYR A 119 -15.98 11.88 20.60
C TYR A 119 -15.52 10.93 19.48
N ALA A 120 -16.45 10.30 18.76
CA ALA A 120 -16.09 9.48 17.62
C ALA A 120 -15.35 10.26 16.52
N ARG A 121 -15.79 11.48 16.22
CA ARG A 121 -15.13 12.39 15.27
C ARG A 121 -13.77 12.85 15.78
N GLU A 122 -13.64 13.13 17.07
CA GLU A 122 -12.36 13.47 17.71
C GLU A 122 -11.37 12.31 17.57
N VAL A 123 -11.77 11.08 17.92
CA VAL A 123 -10.94 9.90 17.79
C VAL A 123 -10.49 9.69 16.34
N ALA A 124 -11.43 9.76 15.37
CA ALA A 124 -11.09 9.64 13.95
C ALA A 124 -10.15 10.76 13.49
N GLY A 125 -10.32 11.99 13.97
CA GLY A 125 -9.42 13.12 13.73
C GLY A 125 -8.00 12.83 14.21
N ARG A 126 -7.83 12.40 15.45
CA ARG A 126 -6.52 12.03 16.02
C ARG A 126 -5.83 10.89 15.26
N LEU A 127 -6.59 9.90 14.77
CA LEU A 127 -6.06 8.85 13.90
C LEU A 127 -5.56 9.42 12.58
N LYS A 128 -6.31 10.34 11.95
CA LYS A 128 -5.92 11.01 10.70
C LYS A 128 -4.68 11.88 10.88
N GLU A 129 -4.61 12.66 11.94
CA GLU A 129 -3.44 13.49 12.27
C GLU A 129 -2.18 12.65 12.47
N ALA A 130 -2.34 11.44 13.00
CA ALA A 130 -1.26 10.47 13.14
C ALA A 130 -0.88 9.76 11.82
N GLY A 131 -1.59 10.02 10.71
CA GLY A 131 -1.33 9.47 9.38
C GLY A 131 -2.09 8.19 9.04
N LEU A 132 -3.09 7.81 9.83
CA LEU A 132 -3.96 6.67 9.53
C LEU A 132 -5.20 7.12 8.74
N ARG A 133 -5.65 6.29 7.80
CA ARG A 133 -6.91 6.48 7.05
C ARG A 133 -8.07 5.98 7.90
N ALA A 134 -8.69 6.87 8.66
CA ALA A 134 -9.76 6.54 9.59
C ALA A 134 -11.02 7.38 9.32
N GLU A 135 -12.16 6.84 9.65
CA GLU A 135 -13.47 7.47 9.47
C GLU A 135 -14.33 7.34 10.73
N ALA A 136 -15.20 8.31 10.99
CA ALA A 136 -16.24 8.18 11.99
C ALA A 136 -17.56 7.84 11.30
N ASP A 137 -18.13 6.68 11.60
CA ASP A 137 -19.44 6.30 11.08
C ASP A 137 -20.55 6.81 12.02
N THR A 138 -21.10 7.95 11.66
CA THR A 138 -22.20 8.61 12.39
C THR A 138 -23.52 8.54 11.62
N ARG A 139 -23.68 7.57 10.70
CA ARG A 139 -24.95 7.36 10.00
C ARG A 139 -26.08 7.07 10.99
N PRO A 140 -27.35 7.47 10.67
CA PRO A 140 -28.51 7.23 11.53
C PRO A 140 -28.95 5.75 11.48
N GLU A 141 -28.02 4.84 11.76
CA GLU A 141 -28.20 3.40 11.77
C GLU A 141 -27.89 2.80 13.14
N ARG A 142 -28.37 1.62 13.41
CA ARG A 142 -28.03 0.90 14.64
C ARG A 142 -26.52 0.59 14.68
N MET A 143 -25.90 0.75 15.85
CA MET A 143 -24.48 0.47 16.04
C MET A 143 -24.05 -0.88 15.45
N GLN A 144 -24.86 -1.95 15.66
CA GLN A 144 -24.55 -3.29 15.15
C GLN A 144 -24.54 -3.34 13.61
N ALA A 145 -25.41 -2.60 12.93
CA ALA A 145 -25.43 -2.51 11.48
C ALA A 145 -24.15 -1.83 10.98
N ARG A 146 -23.74 -0.71 11.59
CA ARG A 146 -22.51 -0.02 11.24
C ARG A 146 -21.26 -0.85 11.46
N ILE A 147 -21.20 -1.62 12.57
CA ILE A 147 -20.11 -2.58 12.81
C ILE A 147 -20.10 -3.66 11.73
N ARG A 148 -21.25 -4.23 11.41
CA ARG A 148 -21.37 -5.27 10.36
C ARG A 148 -20.93 -4.74 9.00
N ASP A 149 -21.34 -3.53 8.63
CA ASP A 149 -20.94 -2.91 7.37
C ASP A 149 -19.42 -2.76 7.27
N ALA A 150 -18.77 -2.29 8.34
CA ALA A 150 -17.33 -2.20 8.40
C ALA A 150 -16.63 -3.58 8.30
N GLU A 151 -17.22 -4.61 8.92
CA GLU A 151 -16.73 -5.99 8.82
C GLU A 151 -16.89 -6.56 7.39
N VAL A 152 -18.02 -6.27 6.72
CA VAL A 152 -18.27 -6.67 5.32
C VAL A 152 -17.29 -5.97 4.37
N GLN A 153 -16.97 -4.69 4.63
CA GLN A 153 -15.95 -3.93 3.88
C GLN A 153 -14.52 -4.34 4.24
N LYS A 154 -14.35 -5.31 5.15
CA LYS A 154 -13.06 -5.83 5.58
C LYS A 154 -12.13 -4.77 6.19
N VAL A 155 -12.72 -3.76 6.84
CA VAL A 155 -11.95 -2.76 7.58
C VAL A 155 -11.13 -3.44 8.69
N PRO A 156 -9.81 -3.18 8.80
CA PRO A 156 -8.95 -3.84 9.77
C PRO A 156 -9.38 -3.66 11.23
N TYR A 157 -9.75 -2.41 11.62
CA TYR A 157 -10.16 -2.08 12.98
C TYR A 157 -11.48 -1.32 13.03
N VAL A 158 -12.36 -1.73 13.92
CA VAL A 158 -13.56 -0.98 14.30
C VAL A 158 -13.42 -0.57 15.76
N LEU A 159 -13.47 0.74 16.01
CA LEU A 159 -13.33 1.34 17.33
C LEU A 159 -14.70 1.77 17.82
N VAL A 160 -15.23 1.09 18.81
CA VAL A 160 -16.53 1.44 19.39
C VAL A 160 -16.33 2.39 20.58
N VAL A 161 -17.08 3.46 20.62
CA VAL A 161 -16.98 4.47 21.65
C VAL A 161 -18.34 4.75 22.30
N GLY A 162 -18.39 4.49 23.58
CA GLY A 162 -19.53 4.77 24.46
C GLY A 162 -19.20 5.86 25.48
N GLU A 163 -20.06 6.01 26.47
CA GLU A 163 -19.87 7.00 27.55
C GLU A 163 -18.63 6.71 28.38
N ARG A 164 -18.39 5.44 28.66
CA ARG A 164 -17.22 5.00 29.44
C ARG A 164 -15.92 5.27 28.68
N GLU A 165 -15.86 4.88 27.41
CA GLU A 165 -14.68 5.12 26.58
C GLU A 165 -14.38 6.62 26.46
N LYS A 166 -15.43 7.45 26.31
CA LYS A 166 -15.29 8.90 26.28
C LYS A 166 -14.73 9.46 27.61
N ALA A 167 -15.25 8.99 28.75
CA ALA A 167 -14.79 9.46 30.06
C ALA A 167 -13.34 9.07 30.36
N GLU A 168 -12.89 7.91 29.86
CA GLU A 168 -11.56 7.35 30.09
C GLU A 168 -10.54 7.72 28.97
N GLY A 169 -10.95 8.43 27.91
CA GLY A 169 -10.08 8.69 26.75
C GLY A 169 -9.66 7.41 26.03
N ALA A 170 -10.56 6.44 25.99
CA ALA A 170 -10.33 5.07 25.54
C ALA A 170 -11.17 4.71 24.31
N VAL A 171 -10.92 3.55 23.75
CA VAL A 171 -11.67 2.94 22.65
C VAL A 171 -11.85 1.45 22.90
N SER A 172 -13.03 0.92 22.60
CA SER A 172 -13.26 -0.54 22.55
C SER A 172 -12.87 -1.03 21.17
N VAL A 173 -11.81 -1.82 21.08
CA VAL A 173 -11.19 -2.24 19.83
C VAL A 173 -11.80 -3.55 19.36
N ARG A 174 -12.30 -3.56 18.14
CA ARG A 174 -12.67 -4.77 17.42
C ARG A 174 -11.73 -4.93 16.24
N ARG A 175 -11.22 -6.13 16.07
CA ARG A 175 -10.35 -6.45 14.96
C ARG A 175 -11.02 -7.45 14.04
N ARG A 176 -10.88 -7.22 12.75
CA ARG A 176 -11.29 -8.13 11.69
C ARG A 176 -10.83 -9.56 11.99
N LYS A 177 -11.73 -10.54 11.87
CA LYS A 177 -11.53 -11.98 12.12
C LYS A 177 -11.24 -12.39 13.58
N LYS A 178 -10.87 -11.45 14.47
CA LYS A 178 -10.65 -11.73 15.90
C LYS A 178 -11.80 -11.28 16.80
N GLY A 179 -12.63 -10.35 16.32
CA GLY A 179 -13.73 -9.82 17.12
C GLY A 179 -13.27 -8.77 18.14
N ASN A 180 -13.91 -8.75 19.29
CA ASN A 180 -13.66 -7.76 20.34
C ASN A 180 -12.37 -8.08 21.12
N LEU A 181 -11.44 -7.13 21.14
CA LEU A 181 -10.16 -7.20 21.88
C LEU A 181 -10.23 -6.51 23.26
N GLY A 182 -11.37 -5.90 23.58
CA GLY A 182 -11.54 -5.13 24.81
C GLY A 182 -11.29 -3.64 24.65
N THR A 183 -11.37 -2.92 25.77
CA THR A 183 -11.16 -1.47 25.85
C THR A 183 -9.70 -1.17 26.21
N MET A 184 -9.12 -0.19 25.52
CA MET A 184 -7.77 0.30 25.80
C MET A 184 -7.69 1.82 25.61
N PRO A 185 -6.70 2.50 26.23
CA PRO A 185 -6.45 3.91 25.98
C PRO A 185 -6.21 4.18 24.49
N LEU A 186 -6.77 5.29 23.95
CA LEU A 186 -6.58 5.65 22.55
C LEU A 186 -5.08 5.78 22.18
N ALA A 187 -4.26 6.27 23.12
CA ALA A 187 -2.81 6.39 22.90
C ALA A 187 -2.14 5.01 22.67
N ALA A 188 -2.54 4.00 23.44
CA ALA A 188 -2.00 2.65 23.29
C ALA A 188 -2.42 2.00 21.95
N PHE A 189 -3.68 2.21 21.53
CA PHE A 189 -4.13 1.79 20.21
C PHE A 189 -3.33 2.47 19.10
N LEU A 190 -3.17 3.79 19.17
CA LEU A 190 -2.39 4.56 18.19
C LEU A 190 -0.95 4.06 18.08
N GLU A 191 -0.27 3.85 19.19
CA GLU A 191 1.10 3.35 19.20
C GLU A 191 1.20 1.99 18.48
N GLY A 192 0.34 1.04 18.82
CA GLY A 192 0.32 -0.28 18.19
C GLY A 192 -0.02 -0.23 16.70
N ALA A 193 -1.06 0.50 16.33
CA ALA A 193 -1.48 0.64 14.93
C ALA A 193 -0.42 1.36 14.07
N LEU A 194 0.24 2.40 14.60
CA LEU A 194 1.31 3.08 13.89
C LEU A 194 2.55 2.21 13.73
N ARG A 195 2.87 1.39 14.72
CA ARG A 195 3.95 0.40 14.59
C ARG A 195 3.62 -0.60 13.49
N GLU A 196 2.42 -1.19 13.48
CA GLU A 196 1.96 -2.08 12.43
C GLU A 196 2.04 -1.43 11.04
N TYR A 197 1.59 -0.20 10.91
CA TYR A 197 1.62 0.57 9.68
C TYR A 197 3.04 0.87 9.19
N ARG A 198 3.93 1.36 10.06
CA ARG A 198 5.31 1.75 9.70
C ARG A 198 6.19 0.56 9.37
N GLU A 199 6.03 -0.53 10.10
CA GLU A 199 6.75 -1.79 9.85
C GLU A 199 6.17 -2.57 8.65
N ARG A 200 5.06 -2.10 8.05
CA ARG A 200 4.35 -2.77 6.95
C ARG A 200 4.05 -4.23 7.26
N ARG A 201 3.59 -4.49 8.48
CA ARG A 201 3.36 -5.86 8.94
C ARG A 201 2.23 -6.51 8.15
N LEU A 202 2.43 -7.75 7.78
CA LEU A 202 1.37 -8.60 7.22
C LEU A 202 0.49 -9.14 8.35
N GLU A 203 1.11 -9.46 9.48
CA GLU A 203 0.40 -9.88 10.69
C GLU A 203 0.23 -8.68 11.64
N PRO A 204 -0.97 -8.51 12.19
CA PRO A 204 -1.29 -7.41 13.06
C PRO A 204 -0.61 -7.47 14.43
N VAL A 205 -0.51 -6.31 15.08
CA VAL A 205 0.06 -6.16 16.44
C VAL A 205 -0.90 -6.65 17.53
N PHE A 206 -2.22 -6.45 17.33
CA PHE A 206 -3.24 -6.81 18.32
C PHE A 206 -3.94 -8.12 18.02
#